data_9b34f5edab05f5407e5c667ca32c0036
#
_entry.id   9b34f5edab05f5407e5c667ca32c0036
#
_cell.length_a   1.000
_cell.length_b   1.000
_cell.length_c   1.000
_cell.angle_alpha   90.00
_cell.angle_beta   90.00
_cell.angle_gamma   90.00
#
_symmetry.space_group_name_H-M   'P 1'
#
loop_
_entity.id
_entity.type
_entity.pdbx_description
1 polymer ?
#
loop_
_entity_poly.entity_id
_entity_poly.type
_entity_poly.pdbx_seq_one_letter_code
_entity_poly.pdbx_strand_id
1 'polypeptide(L)'
;MPALACGSDAPEVAGHETTDTGETTNDETGDESTDGSTPTAEAGEETTTETGDAACDLSTPELVEQAYLAYGDSRDAVQLSACDNHVWWVSAAAGTELTIFISPSEAVDVAISYPDDPNFTQTLVADSLYEPGSISFVAPRSGEFAVVLRAINPGDDPELQLDYDIASSCSNECGRETTRFPMVMVHGWTGFENIGPLTYFFNVQSDLEALGYPLAIAVLDPYNSVDIRGEQLVSFVQATLQNQRARKVNLFGHSQGGIDSRYVAAAAGGGYGDRVGAVITLGTPHYGTPFTDIALGLIPGPAEQVLVFLLNFLGAAQSQQSDVEASLYTLSETYMQGEFNVLYPDDPRVKYYSWMGQTCVAAIGCQDAVDPLLLFSYNLIFGVAGDNDGLVPLESAIWGEYLGLIPADHIDEIGQISGLTGLNYNHNQFFRDNARMLRDNAF
;
A
#
# COMPACT_ATOMS: atom_id res chain seq x y z
N MET A 1 3.07 26.01 -42.63
CA MET A 1 1.67 26.29 -43.03
C MET A 1 1.26 25.26 -44.08
N PRO A 2 0.11 24.57 -43.98
CA PRO A 2 -1.03 24.82 -43.07
C PRO A 2 -1.32 23.67 -42.09
N ALA A 3 -2.14 23.97 -41.07
CA ALA A 3 -2.68 23.06 -40.11
C ALA A 3 -3.79 22.17 -40.69
N LEU A 4 -3.85 20.92 -40.28
CA LEU A 4 -5.00 20.05 -40.47
C LEU A 4 -5.52 19.61 -39.11
N ALA A 5 -6.76 20.00 -38.82
CA ALA A 5 -7.52 19.58 -37.66
C ALA A 5 -8.04 18.15 -37.89
N CYS A 6 -7.93 17.29 -36.92
CA CYS A 6 -8.64 16.01 -36.87
C CYS A 6 -9.77 16.11 -35.86
N GLY A 7 -10.97 15.84 -36.31
CA GLY A 7 -12.18 15.74 -35.52
C GLY A 7 -12.27 14.43 -34.76
N SER A 8 -12.92 14.52 -33.64
CA SER A 8 -13.31 13.42 -32.75
C SER A 8 -14.58 12.74 -33.28
N ASP A 9 -14.55 11.43 -33.47
CA ASP A 9 -15.76 10.62 -33.54
C ASP A 9 -15.59 9.41 -32.59
N ALA A 10 -16.39 9.42 -31.55
CA ALA A 10 -16.61 8.24 -30.69
C ALA A 10 -17.86 7.49 -31.18
N PRO A 11 -17.90 6.16 -31.17
CA PRO A 11 -19.11 5.42 -31.49
C PRO A 11 -20.04 5.29 -30.29
N GLU A 12 -21.31 5.62 -30.51
CA GLU A 12 -22.45 5.37 -29.63
C GLU A 12 -22.69 3.86 -29.44
N VAL A 13 -22.90 3.45 -28.19
CA VAL A 13 -23.38 2.10 -27.85
C VAL A 13 -24.89 2.16 -27.71
N ALA A 14 -25.59 1.40 -28.57
CA ALA A 14 -27.04 1.25 -28.60
C ALA A 14 -27.52 0.45 -27.37
N GLY A 15 -28.56 0.99 -26.71
CA GLY A 15 -29.28 0.32 -25.65
C GLY A 15 -30.17 -0.82 -26.16
N HIS A 16 -30.28 -1.85 -25.39
CA HIS A 16 -31.24 -2.94 -25.59
C HIS A 16 -32.27 -2.91 -24.47
N GLU A 17 -33.50 -2.56 -24.80
CA GLU A 17 -34.69 -2.68 -23.99
C GLU A 17 -35.11 -4.15 -23.92
N THR A 18 -35.42 -4.66 -22.75
CA THR A 18 -36.20 -5.90 -22.58
C THR A 18 -37.52 -5.59 -21.90
N THR A 19 -38.56 -5.88 -22.62
CA THR A 19 -39.94 -5.78 -22.25
C THR A 19 -40.36 -6.90 -21.25
N ASP A 20 -41.11 -6.44 -20.29
CA ASP A 20 -41.94 -7.16 -19.32
C ASP A 20 -43.09 -7.96 -20.00
N THR A 21 -43.36 -9.19 -19.54
CA THR A 21 -44.68 -9.79 -19.56
C THR A 21 -44.84 -10.76 -18.38
N GLY A 22 -45.80 -10.44 -17.54
CA GLY A 22 -46.23 -11.23 -16.42
C GLY A 22 -47.05 -12.47 -16.77
N GLU A 23 -47.31 -13.30 -15.82
CA GLU A 23 -48.64 -13.81 -15.47
C GLU A 23 -48.62 -14.70 -14.22
N THR A 24 -49.58 -14.43 -13.40
CA THR A 24 -50.17 -15.06 -12.23
C THR A 24 -50.46 -16.54 -12.36
N THR A 25 -50.46 -17.27 -11.22
CA THR A 25 -51.65 -18.04 -10.73
C THR A 25 -51.49 -18.52 -9.28
N ASN A 26 -52.61 -18.41 -8.56
CA ASN A 26 -52.96 -18.85 -7.23
C ASN A 26 -52.90 -20.39 -7.03
N ASP A 27 -52.83 -20.84 -5.77
CA ASP A 27 -53.93 -21.49 -4.97
C ASP A 27 -53.38 -22.01 -3.64
N GLU A 28 -54.02 -21.57 -2.58
CA GLU A 28 -54.87 -22.16 -1.55
C GLU A 28 -54.44 -23.55 -1.01
N THR A 29 -54.37 -23.77 0.31
CA THR A 29 -55.39 -23.98 1.33
C THR A 29 -54.71 -24.30 2.67
N GLY A 30 -55.07 -23.74 3.77
CA GLY A 30 -56.03 -24.12 4.81
C GLY A 30 -55.29 -24.87 5.94
N ASP A 31 -55.48 -24.75 7.20
CA ASP A 31 -56.62 -24.58 8.04
C ASP A 31 -56.20 -24.41 9.52
N GLU A 32 -56.96 -23.61 10.26
CA GLU A 32 -57.36 -23.59 11.66
C GLU A 32 -56.46 -24.13 12.81
N SER A 33 -56.26 -23.40 13.93
CA SER A 33 -57.20 -23.33 15.04
C SER A 33 -56.73 -22.39 16.16
N THR A 34 -57.61 -21.51 16.54
CA THR A 34 -57.95 -20.87 17.81
C THR A 34 -57.21 -21.26 19.09
N ASP A 35 -56.70 -20.26 19.85
CA ASP A 35 -57.28 -20.01 21.19
C ASP A 35 -56.99 -18.56 21.64
N GLY A 36 -58.02 -17.94 22.20
CA GLY A 36 -58.01 -16.60 22.69
C GLY A 36 -57.61 -16.51 24.17
N SER A 37 -56.92 -15.48 24.50
CA SER A 37 -57.05 -14.79 25.77
C SER A 37 -56.43 -13.42 25.74
N THR A 38 -57.22 -12.40 25.82
CA THR A 38 -56.88 -11.01 26.17
C THR A 38 -56.48 -10.96 27.64
N PRO A 39 -55.45 -10.19 28.00
CA PRO A 39 -55.44 -9.42 29.22
C PRO A 39 -55.29 -7.93 28.96
N THR A 40 -56.24 -7.22 29.52
CA THR A 40 -56.29 -5.85 30.05
C THR A 40 -55.02 -5.01 29.98
N ALA A 41 -55.19 -3.80 29.43
CA ALA A 41 -54.28 -2.68 29.50
C ALA A 41 -54.06 -2.25 30.96
N GLU A 42 -52.84 -2.38 31.44
CA GLU A 42 -52.32 -1.55 32.51
C GLU A 42 -51.47 -0.41 31.91
N ALA A 43 -51.78 0.80 32.32
CA ALA A 43 -51.05 2.01 32.04
C ALA A 43 -49.62 1.86 32.63
N GLY A 44 -48.65 1.58 31.79
CA GLY A 44 -47.25 1.66 32.16
C GLY A 44 -46.79 3.10 32.09
N GLU A 45 -46.26 3.59 33.20
CA GLU A 45 -45.55 4.84 33.34
C GLU A 45 -44.55 5.00 32.18
N GLU A 46 -44.66 6.14 31.49
CA GLU A 46 -43.52 6.67 30.67
C GLU A 46 -42.34 6.91 31.60
N THR A 47 -41.46 5.92 31.70
CA THR A 47 -40.11 6.19 32.11
C THR A 47 -39.45 6.95 30.95
N THR A 48 -39.42 8.26 31.06
CA THR A 48 -38.43 9.10 30.37
C THR A 48 -37.07 8.60 30.81
N THR A 49 -36.46 7.74 30.00
CA THR A 49 -35.01 7.56 30.07
C THR A 49 -34.42 8.90 29.64
N GLU A 50 -34.12 9.75 30.65
CA GLU A 50 -33.07 10.73 30.48
C GLU A 50 -31.80 9.92 30.11
N THR A 51 -31.42 9.94 28.83
CA THR A 51 -30.06 9.69 28.42
C THR A 51 -29.27 10.88 28.93
N GLY A 52 -28.97 10.89 30.23
CA GLY A 52 -27.95 11.73 30.76
C GLY A 52 -26.66 11.36 30.01
N ASP A 53 -26.11 12.29 29.22
CA ASP A 53 -24.80 12.20 28.69
C ASP A 53 -23.88 11.92 29.88
N ALA A 54 -23.33 10.71 29.93
CA ALA A 54 -22.36 10.38 30.97
C ALA A 54 -21.19 11.36 30.79
N ALA A 55 -20.96 12.21 31.80
CA ALA A 55 -19.82 13.10 31.79
C ALA A 55 -18.58 12.29 31.50
N CYS A 56 -17.75 12.74 30.56
CA CYS A 56 -16.56 12.02 30.16
C CYS A 56 -15.59 11.85 31.35
N ASP A 57 -14.80 10.81 31.34
CA ASP A 57 -13.74 10.56 32.32
C ASP A 57 -12.48 11.36 31.95
N LEU A 58 -12.27 12.50 32.56
CA LEU A 58 -11.08 13.34 32.36
C LEU A 58 -9.75 12.61 32.69
N SER A 59 -9.81 11.48 33.42
CA SER A 59 -8.62 10.68 33.71
C SER A 59 -8.19 9.78 32.53
N THR A 60 -9.09 9.53 31.60
CA THR A 60 -8.87 8.71 30.41
C THR A 60 -9.46 9.38 29.16
N PRO A 61 -8.89 10.54 28.74
CA PRO A 61 -9.40 11.27 27.57
C PRO A 61 -9.30 10.41 26.31
N GLU A 62 -10.30 10.53 25.44
CA GLU A 62 -10.34 9.82 24.18
C GLU A 62 -9.27 10.32 23.21
N LEU A 63 -8.60 9.42 22.49
CA LEU A 63 -7.69 9.78 21.41
C LEU A 63 -8.48 10.02 20.14
N VAL A 64 -8.55 11.26 19.70
CA VAL A 64 -9.26 11.66 18.47
C VAL A 64 -8.23 11.93 17.37
N GLU A 65 -8.06 10.96 16.47
CA GLU A 65 -7.20 11.16 15.31
C GLU A 65 -7.77 12.24 14.40
N GLN A 66 -6.95 13.27 14.16
CA GLN A 66 -7.23 14.34 13.23
C GLN A 66 -6.71 13.97 11.81
N ALA A 67 -6.25 14.93 11.04
CA ALA A 67 -5.70 14.70 9.70
C ALA A 67 -4.17 14.64 9.69
N TYR A 68 -3.61 14.24 8.55
CA TYR A 68 -2.21 14.47 8.23
C TYR A 68 -2.00 15.94 7.86
N LEU A 69 -0.92 16.52 8.36
CA LEU A 69 -0.55 17.91 8.18
C LEU A 69 0.79 17.97 7.44
N ALA A 70 0.75 18.21 6.14
CA ALA A 70 1.95 18.38 5.34
C ALA A 70 2.68 19.71 5.64
N TYR A 71 3.90 19.86 5.17
CA TYR A 71 4.62 21.12 5.32
C TYR A 71 3.88 22.29 4.64
N GLY A 72 3.61 23.33 5.40
CA GLY A 72 2.86 24.50 4.94
C GLY A 72 1.34 24.38 5.06
N ASP A 73 0.84 23.24 5.51
CA ASP A 73 -0.59 23.08 5.80
C ASP A 73 -0.99 23.82 7.07
N SER A 74 -2.24 24.30 7.09
CA SER A 74 -2.90 24.85 8.27
C SER A 74 -4.33 24.31 8.39
N ARG A 75 -4.82 24.33 9.62
CA ARG A 75 -6.24 24.11 9.95
C ARG A 75 -6.66 25.15 10.96
N ASP A 76 -7.78 25.80 10.72
CA ASP A 76 -8.29 26.90 11.52
C ASP A 76 -9.53 26.45 12.29
N ALA A 77 -9.74 27.01 13.47
CA ALA A 77 -10.92 26.85 14.32
C ALA A 77 -11.27 25.38 14.60
N VAL A 78 -10.25 24.57 14.93
CA VAL A 78 -10.45 23.17 15.34
C VAL A 78 -10.91 23.15 16.78
N GLN A 79 -12.06 22.50 17.05
CA GLN A 79 -12.62 22.44 18.39
C GLN A 79 -12.03 21.26 19.17
N LEU A 80 -11.50 21.52 20.37
CA LEU A 80 -10.92 20.53 21.28
C LEU A 80 -11.71 20.52 22.59
N SER A 81 -12.25 19.37 22.98
CA SER A 81 -12.89 19.11 24.27
C SER A 81 -11.86 18.74 25.34
N ALA A 82 -12.13 19.04 26.59
CA ALA A 82 -11.34 18.56 27.73
C ALA A 82 -11.28 17.02 27.80
N CYS A 83 -12.25 16.36 27.19
CA CYS A 83 -12.38 14.91 27.14
C CYS A 83 -11.53 14.23 26.07
N ASP A 84 -10.93 15.03 25.18
CA ASP A 84 -10.24 14.54 23.99
C ASP A 84 -8.76 14.89 24.03
N ASN A 85 -7.95 14.01 23.47
CA ASN A 85 -6.59 14.29 23.03
C ASN A 85 -6.59 14.26 21.51
N HIS A 86 -6.38 15.40 20.87
CA HIS A 86 -6.25 15.46 19.42
C HIS A 86 -4.87 14.99 18.98
N VAL A 87 -4.84 14.09 18.00
CA VAL A 87 -3.61 13.55 17.42
C VAL A 87 -3.53 13.94 15.95
N TRP A 88 -2.58 14.80 15.62
CA TRP A 88 -2.22 15.16 14.25
C TRP A 88 -0.99 14.38 13.81
N TRP A 89 -0.94 14.06 12.54
CA TRP A 89 0.18 13.35 11.96
C TRP A 89 1.01 14.29 11.10
N VAL A 90 2.32 14.28 11.29
CA VAL A 90 3.29 15.00 10.46
C VAL A 90 4.40 14.05 10.05
N SER A 91 5.12 14.36 8.96
CA SER A 91 6.31 13.59 8.57
C SER A 91 7.50 14.51 8.36
N ALA A 92 8.68 14.00 8.68
CA ALA A 92 9.93 14.71 8.49
C ALA A 92 11.06 13.75 8.12
N ALA A 93 11.98 14.15 7.25
CA ALA A 93 13.22 13.43 7.02
C ALA A 93 14.17 13.60 8.21
N ALA A 94 15.00 12.59 8.48
CA ALA A 94 16.00 12.63 9.56
C ALA A 94 16.88 13.89 9.45
N GLY A 95 17.01 14.63 10.55
CA GLY A 95 17.76 15.89 10.61
C GLY A 95 16.99 17.14 10.20
N THR A 96 15.80 17.01 9.64
CA THR A 96 14.91 18.15 9.35
C THR A 96 14.36 18.72 10.64
N GLU A 97 14.36 20.05 10.77
CA GLU A 97 13.70 20.75 11.87
C GLU A 97 12.28 21.15 11.44
N LEU A 98 11.30 20.62 12.16
CA LEU A 98 9.89 20.91 11.97
C LEU A 98 9.38 21.83 13.09
N THR A 99 8.59 22.83 12.72
CA THR A 99 7.92 23.73 13.66
C THR A 99 6.41 23.61 13.50
N ILE A 100 5.73 23.37 14.60
CA ILE A 100 4.26 23.36 14.70
C ILE A 100 3.83 24.62 15.40
N PHE A 101 3.04 25.45 14.72
CA PHE A 101 2.43 26.65 15.23
C PHE A 101 1.04 26.31 15.74
N ILE A 102 0.68 26.81 16.93
CA ILE A 102 -0.61 26.58 17.55
C ILE A 102 -1.11 27.91 18.09
N SER A 103 -2.36 28.27 17.79
CA SER A 103 -3.02 29.47 18.24
C SER A 103 -4.29 29.09 19.00
N PRO A 104 -4.17 28.70 20.27
CA PRO A 104 -5.31 28.25 21.06
C PRO A 104 -6.09 29.44 21.66
N SER A 105 -7.43 29.29 21.82
CA SER A 105 -8.27 30.24 22.54
C SER A 105 -8.13 30.15 24.06
N GLU A 106 -7.75 28.96 24.55
CA GLU A 106 -7.44 28.68 25.95
C GLU A 106 -6.17 27.81 26.01
N ALA A 107 -5.59 27.62 27.19
CA ALA A 107 -4.31 26.95 27.35
C ALA A 107 -4.36 25.47 26.93
N VAL A 108 -3.31 25.02 26.22
CA VAL A 108 -3.13 23.66 25.77
C VAL A 108 -1.74 23.11 26.09
N ASP A 109 -1.67 21.82 26.43
CA ASP A 109 -0.44 21.05 26.37
C ASP A 109 -0.26 20.51 24.95
N VAL A 110 0.96 20.61 24.44
CA VAL A 110 1.35 20.03 23.15
C VAL A 110 2.57 19.14 23.31
N ALA A 111 2.55 17.98 22.66
CA ALA A 111 3.67 17.05 22.65
C ALA A 111 3.93 16.50 21.26
N ILE A 112 5.20 16.33 20.91
CA ILE A 112 5.63 15.57 19.72
C ILE A 112 6.10 14.20 20.17
N SER A 113 5.53 13.13 19.63
CA SER A 113 5.79 11.76 20.05
C SER A 113 6.01 10.83 18.87
N TYR A 114 6.55 9.63 19.15
CA TYR A 114 6.65 8.59 18.15
C TYR A 114 5.28 7.95 17.88
N PRO A 115 4.98 7.56 16.64
CA PRO A 115 3.67 7.05 16.24
C PRO A 115 3.41 5.60 16.65
N ASP A 116 4.44 4.84 17.03
CA ASP A 116 4.35 3.44 17.47
C ASP A 116 3.97 3.30 18.95
N ASP A 117 3.93 4.40 19.69
CA ASP A 117 3.48 4.43 21.09
C ASP A 117 1.99 4.81 21.15
N PRO A 118 1.08 3.87 21.42
CA PRO A 118 -0.36 4.13 21.40
C PRO A 118 -0.83 5.11 22.47
N ASN A 119 -0.01 5.34 23.51
CA ASN A 119 -0.31 6.25 24.61
C ASN A 119 0.50 7.55 24.54
N PHE A 120 1.37 7.70 23.53
CA PHE A 120 2.24 8.85 23.31
C PHE A 120 3.08 9.27 24.53
N THR A 121 3.51 8.29 25.34
CA THR A 121 4.32 8.52 26.54
C THR A 121 5.78 8.77 26.23
N GLN A 122 6.25 8.36 25.03
CA GLN A 122 7.62 8.55 24.57
C GLN A 122 7.75 9.85 23.77
N THR A 123 7.70 10.95 24.51
CA THR A 123 7.70 12.29 23.97
C THR A 123 9.10 12.73 23.55
N LEU A 124 9.24 13.32 22.38
CA LEU A 124 10.46 13.95 21.87
C LEU A 124 10.63 15.36 22.43
N VAL A 125 9.55 16.13 22.42
CA VAL A 125 9.47 17.49 22.96
C VAL A 125 8.03 17.75 23.43
N ALA A 126 7.86 18.52 24.49
CA ALA A 126 6.55 18.97 24.97
C ALA A 126 6.64 20.39 25.52
N ASP A 127 5.54 21.12 25.44
CA ASP A 127 5.39 22.46 25.98
C ASP A 127 3.92 22.71 26.37
N SER A 128 3.69 23.77 27.15
CA SER A 128 2.35 24.26 27.52
C SER A 128 2.17 25.66 26.95
N LEU A 129 1.19 25.85 26.08
CA LEU A 129 0.92 27.13 25.41
C LEU A 129 -0.30 27.80 26.02
N TYR A 130 -0.10 28.98 26.59
CA TYR A 130 -1.13 29.85 27.20
C TYR A 130 -1.58 30.99 26.28
N GLU A 131 -0.89 31.13 25.13
CA GLU A 131 -1.11 32.12 24.08
C GLU A 131 -0.59 31.56 22.76
N PRO A 132 -0.85 32.15 21.59
CA PRO A 132 -0.30 31.71 20.32
C PRO A 132 1.23 31.49 20.38
N GLY A 133 1.68 30.33 20.02
CA GLY A 133 3.08 29.92 20.11
C GLY A 133 3.46 28.82 19.14
N SER A 134 4.64 28.24 19.35
CA SER A 134 5.11 27.12 18.51
C SER A 134 6.00 26.18 19.28
N ILE A 135 6.01 24.92 18.84
CA ILE A 135 6.93 23.88 19.30
C ILE A 135 7.76 23.39 18.12
N SER A 136 9.07 23.24 18.30
CA SER A 136 9.97 22.76 17.24
C SER A 136 10.72 21.50 17.69
N PHE A 137 11.01 20.63 16.75
CA PHE A 137 11.86 19.47 16.99
C PHE A 137 12.70 19.15 15.76
N VAL A 138 13.88 18.56 15.97
CA VAL A 138 14.69 17.96 14.92
C VAL A 138 14.34 16.50 14.82
N ALA A 139 13.89 16.05 13.64
CA ALA A 139 13.47 14.68 13.43
C ALA A 139 14.66 13.71 13.64
N PRO A 140 14.61 12.81 14.61
CA PRO A 140 15.70 11.87 14.88
C PRO A 140 15.79 10.75 13.84
N ARG A 141 14.74 10.55 13.06
CA ARG A 141 14.61 9.61 11.94
C ARG A 141 13.68 10.18 10.87
N SER A 142 13.70 9.57 9.69
CA SER A 142 12.69 9.85 8.65
C SER A 142 11.37 9.15 8.95
N GLY A 143 10.26 9.74 8.53
CA GLY A 143 8.91 9.20 8.61
C GLY A 143 7.96 10.00 9.49
N GLU A 144 6.90 9.36 9.94
CA GLU A 144 5.78 9.96 10.66
C GLU A 144 6.06 10.24 12.14
N PHE A 145 5.45 11.32 12.66
CA PHE A 145 5.41 11.70 14.07
C PHE A 145 3.99 12.12 14.45
N ALA A 146 3.65 11.95 15.74
CA ALA A 146 2.39 12.41 16.31
C ALA A 146 2.57 13.77 16.96
N VAL A 147 1.66 14.70 16.69
CA VAL A 147 1.48 15.97 17.43
C VAL A 147 0.23 15.81 18.26
N VAL A 148 0.39 15.72 19.58
CA VAL A 148 -0.70 15.49 20.52
C VAL A 148 -1.04 16.77 21.23
N LEU A 149 -2.31 17.22 21.17
CA LEU A 149 -2.82 18.38 21.89
C LEU A 149 -3.83 17.92 22.94
N ARG A 150 -3.74 18.54 24.12
CA ARG A 150 -4.65 18.36 25.24
C ARG A 150 -5.03 19.74 25.82
N ALA A 151 -6.30 19.93 26.18
CA ALA A 151 -6.72 21.08 26.92
C ALA A 151 -6.10 21.11 28.34
N ILE A 152 -5.56 22.25 28.75
CA ILE A 152 -5.19 22.47 30.17
C ILE A 152 -6.47 22.86 30.92
N ASN A 153 -6.93 21.95 31.78
CA ASN A 153 -8.20 22.08 32.51
C ASN A 153 -7.96 22.12 34.02
N PRO A 154 -7.56 23.25 34.59
CA PRO A 154 -7.20 23.36 36.00
C PRO A 154 -8.40 23.23 36.96
N GLY A 155 -9.61 23.30 36.44
CA GLY A 155 -10.86 23.20 37.22
C GLY A 155 -11.55 21.84 37.13
N ASP A 156 -10.96 20.87 36.40
CA ASP A 156 -11.57 19.59 36.09
C ASP A 156 -12.98 19.71 35.52
N ASP A 157 -13.19 20.72 34.66
CA ASP A 157 -14.46 20.98 34.00
C ASP A 157 -14.63 20.05 32.78
N PRO A 158 -15.53 19.07 32.80
CA PRO A 158 -15.72 18.16 31.68
C PRO A 158 -16.43 18.81 30.47
N GLU A 159 -17.03 20.00 30.65
CA GLU A 159 -17.68 20.75 29.58
C GLU A 159 -16.74 21.76 28.90
N LEU A 160 -15.48 21.87 29.37
CA LEU A 160 -14.50 22.78 28.77
C LEU A 160 -14.29 22.42 27.28
N GLN A 161 -14.50 23.42 26.43
CA GLN A 161 -14.19 23.38 25.00
C GLN A 161 -13.38 24.60 24.63
N LEU A 162 -12.41 24.41 23.76
CA LEU A 162 -11.59 25.47 23.21
C LEU A 162 -11.44 25.32 21.71
N ASP A 163 -11.17 26.43 21.02
CA ASP A 163 -10.80 26.41 19.61
C ASP A 163 -9.29 26.63 19.47
N TYR A 164 -8.69 26.05 18.46
CA TYR A 164 -7.30 26.32 18.11
C TYR A 164 -7.07 26.28 16.60
N ASP A 165 -6.09 27.06 16.15
CA ASP A 165 -5.50 26.93 14.83
C ASP A 165 -4.20 26.13 14.93
N ILE A 166 -3.90 25.34 13.93
CA ILE A 166 -2.64 24.58 13.85
C ILE A 166 -2.03 24.70 12.45
N ALA A 167 -0.71 24.90 12.39
CA ALA A 167 0.03 24.89 11.13
C ALA A 167 1.38 24.21 11.30
N SER A 168 1.86 23.59 10.23
CA SER A 168 3.19 23.00 10.17
C SER A 168 4.10 23.77 9.23
N SER A 169 5.37 23.91 9.58
CA SER A 169 6.40 24.41 8.68
C SER A 169 7.73 23.69 8.89
N CYS A 170 8.54 23.70 7.86
CA CYS A 170 9.93 23.27 7.96
C CYS A 170 10.80 24.50 8.22
N SER A 171 11.69 24.41 9.22
CA SER A 171 12.57 25.51 9.64
C SER A 171 14.02 25.33 9.19
N ASN A 172 14.48 24.07 9.04
CA ASN A 172 15.85 23.75 8.62
C ASN A 172 15.91 22.41 7.91
N GLU A 173 16.88 22.25 6.98
CA GLU A 173 17.07 21.03 6.14
C GLU A 173 15.82 20.63 5.32
N CYS A 174 15.06 21.63 4.85
CA CYS A 174 13.77 21.43 4.18
C CYS A 174 13.85 20.83 2.78
N GLY A 175 15.04 20.64 2.23
CA GLY A 175 15.26 20.02 0.92
C GLY A 175 15.28 18.50 0.93
N ARG A 176 15.21 17.87 2.12
CA ARG A 176 15.15 16.40 2.24
C ARG A 176 13.72 15.92 2.06
N GLU A 177 13.59 14.80 1.38
CA GLU A 177 12.29 14.19 1.07
C GLU A 177 12.06 12.97 1.97
N THR A 178 10.81 12.67 2.31
CA THR A 178 10.46 11.44 3.04
C THR A 178 9.03 11.02 2.73
N THR A 179 8.77 9.72 2.75
CA THR A 179 7.42 9.18 2.85
C THR A 179 6.95 9.21 4.31
N ARG A 180 5.65 9.22 4.50
CA ARG A 180 5.03 9.10 5.81
C ARG A 180 5.37 7.77 6.48
N PHE A 181 5.29 6.69 5.71
CA PHE A 181 5.61 5.34 6.17
C PHE A 181 6.87 4.82 5.46
N PRO A 182 7.73 4.03 6.14
CA PRO A 182 8.89 3.45 5.51
C PRO A 182 8.49 2.52 4.34
N MET A 183 9.30 2.54 3.30
CA MET A 183 9.14 1.64 2.16
C MET A 183 9.84 0.31 2.41
N VAL A 184 9.16 -0.79 2.11
CA VAL A 184 9.74 -2.14 2.11
C VAL A 184 9.75 -2.64 0.67
N MET A 185 10.97 -2.82 0.13
CA MET A 185 11.17 -3.37 -1.20
C MET A 185 11.13 -4.89 -1.12
N VAL A 186 10.33 -5.53 -1.98
CA VAL A 186 10.09 -6.97 -1.95
C VAL A 186 10.48 -7.57 -3.29
N HIS A 187 11.55 -8.38 -3.29
CA HIS A 187 12.05 -9.04 -4.49
C HIS A 187 11.13 -10.17 -4.97
N GLY A 188 11.17 -10.43 -6.27
CA GLY A 188 10.46 -11.54 -6.91
C GLY A 188 11.20 -12.86 -6.86
N TRP A 189 10.87 -13.70 -7.83
CA TRP A 189 11.47 -14.99 -8.07
C TRP A 189 12.97 -14.86 -8.37
N THR A 190 13.78 -15.82 -7.97
CA THR A 190 15.25 -15.76 -8.00
C THR A 190 15.87 -14.63 -7.18
N GLY A 191 15.07 -13.98 -6.30
CA GLY A 191 15.53 -12.80 -5.59
C GLY A 191 16.61 -13.08 -4.56
N PHE A 192 17.46 -12.08 -4.38
CA PHE A 192 18.56 -12.07 -3.42
C PHE A 192 18.85 -10.60 -3.09
N GLU A 193 19.43 -10.34 -1.95
CA GLU A 193 19.94 -8.98 -1.70
C GLU A 193 21.16 -8.72 -2.58
N ASN A 194 22.15 -9.62 -2.51
CA ASN A 194 23.38 -9.53 -3.30
C ASN A 194 23.93 -10.93 -3.63
N ILE A 195 24.22 -11.21 -4.90
CA ILE A 195 25.00 -12.37 -5.34
C ILE A 195 26.25 -11.87 -6.05
N GLY A 196 27.38 -11.82 -5.33
CA GLY A 196 28.61 -11.23 -5.84
C GLY A 196 28.41 -9.74 -6.16
N PRO A 197 28.60 -9.30 -7.42
CA PRO A 197 28.40 -7.91 -7.82
C PRO A 197 26.93 -7.59 -8.20
N LEU A 198 26.02 -8.56 -8.19
CA LEU A 198 24.63 -8.38 -8.58
C LEU A 198 23.80 -8.02 -7.34
N THR A 199 23.00 -6.97 -7.46
CA THR A 199 22.04 -6.51 -6.47
C THR A 199 20.66 -6.52 -7.11
N TYR A 200 19.64 -7.08 -6.45
CA TYR A 200 18.31 -7.19 -7.04
C TYR A 200 17.73 -5.82 -7.42
N PHE A 201 17.65 -4.89 -6.47
CA PHE A 201 17.28 -3.48 -6.69
C PHE A 201 18.57 -2.64 -6.79
N PHE A 202 19.18 -2.60 -7.97
CA PHE A 202 20.51 -2.00 -8.13
C PHE A 202 20.52 -0.51 -7.78
N ASN A 203 21.30 -0.13 -6.76
CA ASN A 203 21.45 1.22 -6.22
C ASN A 203 20.18 1.91 -5.73
N VAL A 204 19.00 1.29 -5.78
CA VAL A 204 17.73 1.91 -5.38
C VAL A 204 17.77 2.33 -3.91
N GLN A 205 18.26 1.46 -3.02
CA GLN A 205 18.33 1.76 -1.60
C GLN A 205 19.21 2.98 -1.33
N SER A 206 20.47 2.96 -1.80
CA SER A 206 21.39 4.05 -1.55
C SER A 206 20.94 5.37 -2.14
N ASP A 207 20.23 5.33 -3.26
CA ASP A 207 19.73 6.49 -3.97
C ASP A 207 18.56 7.15 -3.22
N LEU A 208 17.60 6.36 -2.74
CA LEU A 208 16.45 6.86 -1.99
C LEU A 208 16.83 7.31 -0.56
N GLU A 209 17.69 6.56 0.13
CA GLU A 209 18.19 6.95 1.45
C GLU A 209 18.99 8.27 1.41
N ALA A 210 19.73 8.52 0.35
CA ALA A 210 20.45 9.78 0.16
C ALA A 210 19.51 11.00 0.04
N LEU A 211 18.28 10.80 -0.44
CA LEU A 211 17.25 11.84 -0.48
C LEU A 211 16.52 12.01 0.86
N GLY A 212 16.56 11.01 1.75
CA GLY A 212 15.94 11.03 3.07
C GLY A 212 14.80 10.04 3.25
N TYR A 213 14.49 9.22 2.24
CA TYR A 213 13.42 8.22 2.33
C TYR A 213 13.80 7.05 3.25
N PRO A 214 12.96 6.65 4.21
CA PRO A 214 13.18 5.46 5.02
C PRO A 214 12.85 4.21 4.19
N LEU A 215 13.82 3.31 4.04
CA LEU A 215 13.70 2.14 3.19
C LEU A 215 14.30 0.90 3.83
N ALA A 216 13.71 -0.26 3.56
CA ALA A 216 14.24 -1.58 3.91
C ALA A 216 14.05 -2.55 2.74
N ILE A 217 14.99 -3.46 2.51
CA ILE A 217 14.89 -4.51 1.50
C ILE A 217 14.61 -5.83 2.19
N ALA A 218 13.45 -6.44 1.89
CA ALA A 218 13.10 -7.76 2.38
C ALA A 218 13.90 -8.83 1.64
N VAL A 219 14.51 -9.74 2.40
CA VAL A 219 15.19 -10.93 1.88
C VAL A 219 14.35 -12.14 2.22
N LEU A 220 13.71 -12.71 1.21
CA LEU A 220 12.82 -13.86 1.31
C LEU A 220 13.48 -15.09 0.67
N ASP A 221 12.92 -16.28 0.88
CA ASP A 221 13.33 -17.47 0.13
C ASP A 221 13.15 -17.22 -1.38
N PRO A 222 14.17 -17.44 -2.22
CA PRO A 222 14.09 -17.13 -3.64
C PRO A 222 13.07 -17.99 -4.39
N TYR A 223 12.75 -19.19 -3.89
CA TYR A 223 11.90 -20.17 -4.55
C TYR A 223 10.99 -20.86 -3.54
N ASN A 224 9.80 -20.31 -3.31
CA ASN A 224 8.82 -20.97 -2.47
C ASN A 224 7.39 -20.48 -2.78
N SER A 225 6.40 -21.13 -2.16
CA SER A 225 5.00 -20.71 -2.26
C SER A 225 4.79 -19.34 -1.62
N VAL A 226 3.70 -18.66 -1.98
CA VAL A 226 3.31 -17.37 -1.40
C VAL A 226 3.05 -17.48 0.11
N ASP A 227 2.54 -18.61 0.60
CA ASP A 227 2.31 -18.81 2.03
C ASP A 227 3.62 -18.74 2.82
N ILE A 228 4.66 -19.42 2.34
CA ILE A 228 5.98 -19.40 3.00
C ILE A 228 6.64 -18.02 2.87
N ARG A 229 6.70 -17.46 1.67
CA ARG A 229 7.32 -16.16 1.42
C ARG A 229 6.53 -15.02 2.07
N GLY A 230 5.20 -15.11 2.03
CA GLY A 230 4.31 -14.16 2.68
C GLY A 230 4.50 -14.09 4.19
N GLU A 231 4.61 -15.23 4.88
CA GLU A 231 4.90 -15.30 6.31
C GLU A 231 6.31 -14.77 6.66
N GLN A 232 7.30 -15.02 5.81
CA GLN A 232 8.61 -14.39 5.96
C GLN A 232 8.51 -12.87 5.82
N LEU A 233 7.72 -12.38 4.87
CA LEU A 233 7.50 -10.94 4.67
C LEU A 233 6.71 -10.33 5.84
N VAL A 234 5.70 -11.01 6.39
CA VAL A 234 5.00 -10.58 7.63
C VAL A 234 5.99 -10.35 8.74
N SER A 235 6.89 -11.33 8.97
CA SER A 235 7.93 -11.23 10.01
C SER A 235 8.89 -10.06 9.76
N PHE A 236 9.27 -9.83 8.49
CA PHE A 236 10.13 -8.71 8.10
C PHE A 236 9.44 -7.36 8.28
N VAL A 237 8.16 -7.25 7.90
CA VAL A 237 7.34 -6.04 8.11
C VAL A 237 7.22 -5.73 9.59
N GLN A 238 6.95 -6.73 10.43
CA GLN A 238 6.88 -6.55 11.88
C GLN A 238 8.19 -6.00 12.45
N ALA A 239 9.33 -6.57 12.05
CA ALA A 239 10.64 -6.07 12.46
C ALA A 239 10.90 -4.64 11.96
N THR A 240 10.50 -4.32 10.74
CA THR A 240 10.64 -2.98 10.16
C THR A 240 9.81 -1.95 10.92
N LEU A 241 8.56 -2.26 11.25
CA LEU A 241 7.68 -1.40 12.06
C LEU A 241 8.34 -1.09 13.42
N GLN A 242 8.88 -2.10 14.09
CA GLN A 242 9.57 -1.93 15.38
C GLN A 242 10.87 -1.11 15.25
N ASN A 243 11.74 -1.47 14.30
CA ASN A 243 13.03 -0.81 14.12
C ASN A 243 12.90 0.65 13.66
N GLN A 244 11.94 0.92 12.79
CA GLN A 244 11.64 2.23 12.25
C GLN A 244 10.65 3.03 13.13
N ARG A 245 10.15 2.42 14.23
CA ARG A 245 9.15 3.02 15.11
C ARG A 245 7.96 3.57 14.31
N ALA A 246 7.50 2.81 13.33
CA ALA A 246 6.44 3.16 12.42
C ALA A 246 5.16 2.37 12.73
N ARG A 247 4.00 2.96 12.47
CA ARG A 247 2.71 2.26 12.62
C ARG A 247 2.27 1.55 11.34
N LYS A 248 2.79 1.97 10.18
CA LYS A 248 2.53 1.35 8.87
C LYS A 248 3.81 1.31 8.04
N VAL A 249 3.78 0.48 7.00
CA VAL A 249 4.78 0.45 5.91
C VAL A 249 4.10 0.63 4.56
N ASN A 250 4.85 1.05 3.55
CA ASN A 250 4.48 0.93 2.14
C ASN A 250 5.25 -0.25 1.54
N LEU A 251 4.58 -1.16 0.87
CA LEU A 251 5.20 -2.31 0.22
C LEU A 251 5.41 -2.00 -1.27
N PHE A 252 6.61 -2.22 -1.77
CA PHE A 252 6.93 -2.11 -3.19
C PHE A 252 7.42 -3.48 -3.67
N GLY A 253 6.54 -4.23 -4.32
CA GLY A 253 6.79 -5.59 -4.78
C GLY A 253 7.10 -5.66 -6.27
N HIS A 254 8.22 -6.28 -6.63
CA HIS A 254 8.54 -6.64 -8.01
C HIS A 254 8.23 -8.10 -8.25
N SER A 255 7.59 -8.41 -9.39
CA SER A 255 7.32 -9.80 -9.78
C SER A 255 6.53 -10.57 -8.70
N GLN A 256 6.94 -11.76 -8.28
CA GLN A 256 6.34 -12.52 -7.18
C GLN A 256 6.26 -11.70 -5.87
N GLY A 257 7.19 -10.77 -5.64
CA GLY A 257 7.15 -9.91 -4.45
C GLY A 257 5.90 -9.04 -4.32
N GLY A 258 5.24 -8.74 -5.45
CA GLY A 258 3.93 -8.09 -5.44
C GLY A 258 2.80 -9.00 -4.95
N ILE A 259 2.86 -10.29 -5.27
CA ILE A 259 1.92 -11.31 -4.75
C ILE A 259 2.13 -11.48 -3.25
N ASP A 260 3.39 -11.60 -2.79
CA ASP A 260 3.74 -11.69 -1.37
C ASP A 260 3.25 -10.46 -0.60
N SER A 261 3.37 -9.27 -1.20
CA SER A 261 2.90 -7.99 -0.62
C SER A 261 1.37 -7.96 -0.46
N ARG A 262 0.63 -8.48 -1.44
CA ARG A 262 -0.83 -8.62 -1.33
C ARG A 262 -1.23 -9.61 -0.25
N TYR A 263 -0.51 -10.74 -0.13
CA TYR A 263 -0.70 -11.71 0.96
C TYR A 263 -0.55 -11.05 2.34
N VAL A 264 0.49 -10.25 2.54
CA VAL A 264 0.71 -9.54 3.82
C VAL A 264 -0.47 -8.65 4.19
N ALA A 265 -1.02 -7.91 3.22
CA ALA A 265 -2.13 -7.00 3.46
C ALA A 265 -3.48 -7.71 3.66
N ALA A 266 -3.70 -8.85 2.99
CA ALA A 266 -4.97 -9.56 2.99
C ALA A 266 -5.33 -10.14 4.37
N ALA A 267 -6.61 -10.03 4.77
CA ALA A 267 -7.09 -10.48 6.07
C ALA A 267 -6.94 -12.00 6.28
N ALA A 268 -7.10 -12.80 5.22
CA ALA A 268 -6.94 -14.26 5.26
C ALA A 268 -5.48 -14.72 5.12
N GLY A 269 -4.57 -13.81 4.74
CA GLY A 269 -3.13 -14.03 4.68
C GLY A 269 -2.45 -13.48 5.92
N GLY A 270 -1.54 -12.52 5.74
CA GLY A 270 -0.80 -11.89 6.84
C GLY A 270 -1.66 -11.07 7.81
N GLY A 271 -2.83 -10.57 7.38
CA GLY A 271 -3.75 -9.82 8.22
C GLY A 271 -3.26 -8.39 8.56
N TYR A 272 -2.29 -7.85 7.84
CA TYR A 272 -1.64 -6.57 8.12
C TYR A 272 -2.25 -5.37 7.38
N GLY A 273 -3.51 -5.46 6.96
CA GLY A 273 -4.18 -4.34 6.27
C GLY A 273 -4.22 -3.03 7.07
N ASP A 274 -4.21 -3.09 8.41
CA ASP A 274 -4.09 -1.91 9.28
C ASP A 274 -2.64 -1.41 9.42
N ARG A 275 -1.64 -2.21 9.03
CA ARG A 275 -0.21 -1.94 9.10
C ARG A 275 0.43 -1.60 7.76
N VAL A 276 -0.33 -1.68 6.67
CA VAL A 276 0.11 -1.33 5.32
C VAL A 276 -0.62 -0.06 4.88
N GLY A 277 0.10 0.93 4.37
CA GLY A 277 -0.46 2.14 3.77
C GLY A 277 -0.80 1.93 2.30
N ALA A 278 0.20 1.55 1.53
CA ALA A 278 0.07 1.28 0.11
C ALA A 278 0.87 0.03 -0.30
N VAL A 279 0.39 -0.65 -1.35
CA VAL A 279 1.10 -1.69 -2.09
C VAL A 279 1.29 -1.19 -3.51
N ILE A 280 2.55 -1.04 -3.94
CA ILE A 280 2.92 -0.78 -5.33
C ILE A 280 3.49 -2.07 -5.91
N THR A 281 3.01 -2.47 -7.07
CA THR A 281 3.51 -3.66 -7.77
C THR A 281 4.11 -3.28 -9.13
N LEU A 282 5.18 -3.96 -9.50
CA LEU A 282 5.89 -3.77 -10.76
C LEU A 282 6.10 -5.13 -11.42
N GLY A 283 5.64 -5.31 -12.64
CA GLY A 283 5.76 -6.58 -13.38
C GLY A 283 5.23 -7.80 -12.61
N THR A 284 4.19 -7.62 -11.78
CA THR A 284 3.64 -8.68 -10.93
C THR A 284 2.55 -9.45 -11.66
N PRO A 285 2.64 -10.78 -11.72
CA PRO A 285 1.62 -11.60 -12.39
C PRO A 285 0.39 -11.81 -11.51
N HIS A 286 -0.47 -10.78 -11.37
CA HIS A 286 -1.69 -10.83 -10.55
C HIS A 286 -2.72 -11.86 -11.02
N TYR A 287 -2.65 -12.25 -12.28
CA TYR A 287 -3.47 -13.29 -12.87
C TYR A 287 -2.64 -14.49 -13.34
N GLY A 288 -1.36 -14.57 -12.93
CA GLY A 288 -0.42 -15.60 -13.31
C GLY A 288 0.28 -15.34 -14.65
N THR A 289 1.09 -16.28 -15.07
CA THR A 289 1.75 -16.26 -16.38
C THR A 289 1.66 -17.63 -17.07
N PRO A 290 1.24 -17.68 -18.35
CA PRO A 290 1.15 -18.96 -19.07
C PRO A 290 2.51 -19.67 -19.17
N PHE A 291 3.59 -18.95 -18.97
CA PHE A 291 4.94 -19.49 -18.94
C PHE A 291 5.11 -20.59 -17.87
N THR A 292 4.59 -20.33 -16.67
CA THR A 292 4.65 -21.30 -15.56
C THR A 292 3.64 -22.43 -15.72
N ASP A 293 2.46 -22.18 -16.28
CA ASP A 293 1.49 -23.23 -16.60
C ASP A 293 2.05 -24.23 -17.63
N ILE A 294 2.82 -23.73 -18.62
CA ILE A 294 3.54 -24.60 -19.56
C ILE A 294 4.64 -25.41 -18.85
N ALA A 295 5.42 -24.75 -17.96
CA ALA A 295 6.47 -25.43 -17.20
C ALA A 295 5.94 -26.60 -16.38
N LEU A 296 4.78 -26.42 -15.78
CA LEU A 296 4.09 -27.39 -14.92
C LEU A 296 3.25 -28.41 -15.72
N GLY A 297 3.15 -28.26 -17.07
CA GLY A 297 2.33 -29.09 -17.91
C GLY A 297 0.81 -28.95 -17.73
N LEU A 298 0.39 -27.80 -17.14
CA LEU A 298 -1.03 -27.46 -16.94
C LEU A 298 -1.71 -27.06 -18.26
N ILE A 299 -0.94 -26.47 -19.18
CA ILE A 299 -1.38 -26.17 -20.54
C ILE A 299 -0.39 -26.73 -21.56
N PRO A 300 -0.81 -27.02 -22.82
CA PRO A 300 0.09 -27.48 -23.88
C PRO A 300 1.17 -26.47 -24.24
N GLY A 301 2.41 -26.90 -24.34
CA GLY A 301 3.53 -26.04 -24.73
C GLY A 301 4.88 -26.81 -24.69
N PRO A 302 6.00 -26.09 -24.96
CA PRO A 302 7.33 -26.67 -24.95
C PRO A 302 7.91 -26.78 -23.52
N ALA A 303 7.26 -27.56 -22.64
CA ALA A 303 7.60 -27.65 -21.22
C ALA A 303 9.08 -27.95 -20.93
N GLU A 304 9.70 -28.86 -21.72
CA GLU A 304 11.12 -29.20 -21.57
C GLU A 304 12.02 -27.95 -21.81
N GLN A 305 11.73 -27.17 -22.85
CA GLN A 305 12.49 -25.96 -23.17
C GLN A 305 12.29 -24.87 -22.10
N VAL A 306 11.07 -24.76 -21.57
CA VAL A 306 10.76 -23.83 -20.46
C VAL A 306 11.52 -24.23 -19.20
N LEU A 307 11.54 -25.51 -18.84
CA LEU A 307 12.31 -26.02 -17.71
C LEU A 307 13.83 -25.79 -17.89
N VAL A 308 14.37 -25.99 -19.09
CA VAL A 308 15.77 -25.68 -19.38
C VAL A 308 16.06 -24.18 -19.24
N PHE A 309 15.17 -23.33 -19.73
CA PHE A 309 15.27 -21.88 -19.54
C PHE A 309 15.29 -21.53 -18.05
N LEU A 310 14.33 -22.04 -17.28
CA LEU A 310 14.24 -21.82 -15.84
C LEU A 310 15.50 -22.29 -15.11
N LEU A 311 16.02 -23.47 -15.39
CA LEU A 311 17.26 -23.97 -14.79
C LEU A 311 18.47 -23.09 -15.09
N ASN A 312 18.56 -22.52 -16.27
CA ASN A 312 19.61 -21.58 -16.63
C ASN A 312 19.43 -20.20 -15.95
N PHE A 313 18.17 -19.77 -15.75
CA PHE A 313 17.82 -18.52 -15.11
C PHE A 313 17.94 -18.58 -13.58
N LEU A 314 17.66 -19.75 -12.96
CA LEU A 314 17.70 -19.99 -11.53
C LEU A 314 19.06 -19.78 -10.89
N GLY A 315 20.15 -19.96 -11.62
CA GLY A 315 21.49 -19.82 -11.07
C GLY A 315 21.75 -20.69 -9.82
N ALA A 316 22.75 -20.30 -9.01
CA ALA A 316 23.15 -21.06 -7.81
C ALA A 316 22.43 -20.65 -6.51
N ALA A 317 21.42 -19.77 -6.57
CA ALA A 317 20.73 -19.25 -5.39
C ALA A 317 19.61 -20.20 -4.93
N GLN A 318 19.96 -21.34 -4.35
CA GLN A 318 18.99 -22.22 -3.68
C GLN A 318 19.28 -22.26 -2.19
N SER A 319 18.22 -22.08 -1.37
CA SER A 319 18.28 -22.41 0.06
C SER A 319 17.93 -23.89 0.28
N GLN A 320 18.23 -24.43 1.48
CA GLN A 320 17.83 -25.80 1.84
C GLN A 320 16.30 -25.97 1.99
N GLN A 321 15.54 -24.87 1.99
CA GLN A 321 14.09 -24.84 2.16
C GLN A 321 13.37 -24.47 0.86
N SER A 322 14.10 -24.17 -0.22
CA SER A 322 13.52 -23.76 -1.50
C SER A 322 12.72 -24.88 -2.16
N ASP A 323 11.50 -24.55 -2.57
CA ASP A 323 10.60 -25.39 -3.36
C ASP A 323 10.26 -24.68 -4.68
N VAL A 324 10.99 -25.06 -5.73
CA VAL A 324 10.84 -24.46 -7.06
C VAL A 324 9.47 -24.79 -7.68
N GLU A 325 8.94 -26.00 -7.47
CA GLU A 325 7.65 -26.41 -8.00
C GLU A 325 6.52 -25.63 -7.36
N ALA A 326 6.52 -25.49 -6.03
CA ALA A 326 5.56 -24.65 -5.30
C ALA A 326 5.63 -23.18 -5.72
N SER A 327 6.84 -22.66 -5.96
CA SER A 327 7.04 -21.30 -6.45
C SER A 327 6.47 -21.10 -7.87
N LEU A 328 6.71 -22.04 -8.78
CA LEU A 328 6.13 -22.01 -10.14
C LEU A 328 4.60 -22.10 -10.09
N TYR A 329 4.07 -22.96 -9.21
CA TYR A 329 2.62 -23.09 -9.05
C TYR A 329 1.99 -21.78 -8.58
N THR A 330 2.62 -21.09 -7.61
CA THR A 330 2.19 -19.75 -7.15
C THR A 330 2.07 -18.75 -8.31
N LEU A 331 2.94 -18.84 -9.32
CA LEU A 331 2.96 -17.92 -10.46
C LEU A 331 2.05 -18.33 -11.61
N SER A 332 1.40 -19.51 -11.52
CA SER A 332 0.54 -20.02 -12.58
C SER A 332 -0.80 -19.28 -12.66
N GLU A 333 -1.37 -19.20 -13.87
CA GLU A 333 -2.72 -18.68 -14.08
C GLU A 333 -3.76 -19.49 -13.30
N THR A 334 -3.54 -20.82 -13.25
CA THR A 334 -4.39 -21.76 -12.51
C THR A 334 -4.50 -21.39 -11.04
N TYR A 335 -3.36 -21.17 -10.36
CA TYR A 335 -3.36 -20.79 -8.94
C TYR A 335 -3.87 -19.37 -8.72
N MET A 336 -3.34 -18.40 -9.46
CA MET A 336 -3.66 -17.00 -9.23
C MET A 336 -5.14 -16.69 -9.42
N GLN A 337 -5.75 -17.21 -10.48
CA GLN A 337 -7.17 -16.97 -10.78
C GLN A 337 -8.11 -17.91 -10.02
N GLY A 338 -7.71 -19.17 -9.80
CA GLY A 338 -8.54 -20.16 -9.14
C GLY A 338 -8.50 -20.14 -7.63
N GLU A 339 -7.38 -19.74 -7.04
CA GLU A 339 -7.14 -19.83 -5.60
C GLU A 339 -6.76 -18.48 -4.99
N PHE A 340 -5.61 -17.88 -5.35
CA PHE A 340 -5.06 -16.72 -4.66
C PHE A 340 -6.00 -15.53 -4.64
N ASN A 341 -6.52 -15.10 -5.79
CA ASN A 341 -7.39 -13.92 -5.88
C ASN A 341 -8.74 -14.11 -5.16
N VAL A 342 -9.15 -15.35 -4.93
CA VAL A 342 -10.38 -15.69 -4.20
C VAL A 342 -10.11 -15.72 -2.68
N LEU A 343 -8.99 -16.31 -2.27
CA LEU A 343 -8.65 -16.51 -0.85
C LEU A 343 -8.11 -15.22 -0.21
N TYR A 344 -7.39 -14.40 -0.98
CA TYR A 344 -6.70 -13.20 -0.49
C TYR A 344 -7.18 -11.92 -1.19
N PRO A 345 -8.45 -11.53 -0.98
CA PRO A 345 -8.97 -10.28 -1.52
C PRO A 345 -8.25 -9.08 -0.90
N ASP A 346 -8.23 -7.98 -1.64
CA ASP A 346 -7.63 -6.72 -1.21
C ASP A 346 -8.29 -6.19 0.07
N ASP A 347 -7.48 -5.73 1.02
CA ASP A 347 -7.96 -5.02 2.21
C ASP A 347 -8.36 -3.59 1.83
N PRO A 348 -9.59 -3.13 2.12
CA PRO A 348 -10.07 -1.81 1.71
C PRO A 348 -9.35 -0.62 2.39
N ARG A 349 -8.56 -0.89 3.44
CA ARG A 349 -7.76 0.12 4.14
C ARG A 349 -6.42 0.40 3.45
N VAL A 350 -6.05 -0.42 2.47
CA VAL A 350 -4.78 -0.37 1.74
C VAL A 350 -5.01 0.18 0.34
N LYS A 351 -4.13 1.06 -0.12
CA LYS A 351 -4.15 1.53 -1.49
C LYS A 351 -3.26 0.64 -2.37
N TYR A 352 -3.79 0.18 -3.49
CA TYR A 352 -3.09 -0.69 -4.43
C TYR A 352 -2.80 0.04 -5.74
N TYR A 353 -1.53 -0.02 -6.17
CA TYR A 353 -1.04 0.54 -7.42
C TYR A 353 -0.29 -0.51 -8.22
N SER A 354 -0.33 -0.43 -9.54
CA SER A 354 0.44 -1.32 -10.41
C SER A 354 1.11 -0.60 -11.57
N TRP A 355 2.31 -1.07 -11.88
CA TRP A 355 3.08 -0.73 -13.07
C TRP A 355 3.41 -1.98 -13.86
N MET A 356 3.62 -1.82 -15.17
CA MET A 356 4.03 -2.90 -16.05
C MET A 356 5.14 -2.46 -16.98
N GLY A 357 6.17 -3.33 -17.17
CA GLY A 357 7.15 -3.18 -18.23
C GLY A 357 6.59 -3.66 -19.59
N GLN A 358 7.04 -3.04 -20.65
CA GLN A 358 6.78 -3.47 -22.01
C GLN A 358 8.07 -3.49 -22.81
N THR A 359 8.39 -4.65 -23.36
CA THR A 359 9.52 -4.84 -24.28
C THR A 359 9.07 -5.43 -25.60
N CYS A 360 9.94 -5.49 -26.58
CA CYS A 360 9.68 -6.13 -27.87
C CYS A 360 10.99 -6.49 -28.61
N VAL A 361 10.86 -7.35 -29.63
CA VAL A 361 12.04 -7.75 -30.41
C VAL A 361 12.61 -6.56 -31.17
N ALA A 362 13.88 -6.24 -30.89
CA ALA A 362 14.63 -5.16 -31.52
C ALA A 362 13.95 -3.77 -31.44
N ALA A 363 13.18 -3.51 -30.37
CA ALA A 363 12.41 -2.28 -30.17
C ALA A 363 11.46 -1.93 -31.34
N ILE A 364 10.92 -2.95 -32.01
CA ILE A 364 9.97 -2.75 -33.11
C ILE A 364 8.54 -2.77 -32.56
N GLY A 365 7.94 -1.60 -32.42
CA GLY A 365 6.57 -1.44 -31.91
C GLY A 365 6.47 -1.01 -30.45
N CYS A 366 7.60 -0.98 -29.71
CA CYS A 366 7.70 -0.45 -28.35
C CYS A 366 9.00 0.36 -28.21
N GLN A 367 9.30 0.86 -26.99
CA GLN A 367 10.46 1.72 -26.72
C GLN A 367 11.64 1.00 -26.08
N ASP A 368 11.53 -0.31 -25.87
CA ASP A 368 12.55 -1.16 -25.28
C ASP A 368 12.81 -2.40 -26.14
N ALA A 369 14.03 -2.93 -26.08
CA ALA A 369 14.44 -4.14 -26.79
C ALA A 369 14.69 -5.26 -25.78
N VAL A 370 13.87 -6.31 -25.83
CA VAL A 370 13.98 -7.46 -24.95
C VAL A 370 15.42 -7.98 -24.83
N ASP A 371 15.88 -8.16 -23.60
CA ASP A 371 17.18 -8.75 -23.32
C ASP A 371 17.29 -10.16 -23.92
N PRO A 372 18.45 -10.53 -24.49
CA PRO A 372 18.70 -11.87 -25.01
C PRO A 372 18.37 -13.00 -24.02
N LEU A 373 18.49 -12.74 -22.71
CA LEU A 373 18.13 -13.67 -21.65
C LEU A 373 16.63 -13.98 -21.62
N LEU A 374 15.78 -13.02 -21.97
CA LEU A 374 14.31 -13.13 -21.93
C LEU A 374 13.68 -13.40 -23.31
N LEU A 375 14.48 -13.41 -24.38
CA LEU A 375 13.95 -13.53 -25.74
C LEU A 375 13.12 -14.80 -25.95
N PHE A 376 13.49 -15.92 -25.32
CA PHE A 376 12.75 -17.18 -25.43
C PHE A 376 11.37 -17.06 -24.75
N SER A 377 11.34 -16.64 -23.50
CA SER A 377 10.11 -16.50 -22.71
C SER A 377 9.20 -15.40 -23.30
N TYR A 378 9.78 -14.27 -23.71
CA TYR A 378 9.06 -13.21 -24.42
C TYR A 378 8.27 -13.75 -25.63
N ASN A 379 8.94 -14.45 -26.55
CA ASN A 379 8.28 -14.98 -27.75
C ASN A 379 7.22 -16.01 -27.43
N LEU A 380 7.44 -16.84 -26.40
CA LEU A 380 6.46 -17.83 -25.97
C LEU A 380 5.19 -17.16 -25.44
N ILE A 381 5.36 -16.18 -24.52
CA ILE A 381 4.24 -15.44 -23.93
C ILE A 381 3.54 -14.59 -24.99
N PHE A 382 4.30 -13.91 -25.85
CA PHE A 382 3.73 -13.13 -26.95
C PHE A 382 2.84 -13.96 -27.88
N GLY A 383 3.19 -15.20 -28.14
CA GLY A 383 2.40 -16.15 -28.94
C GLY A 383 1.09 -16.58 -28.29
N VAL A 384 0.95 -16.47 -26.97
CA VAL A 384 -0.20 -16.95 -26.18
C VAL A 384 -1.03 -15.80 -25.63
N ALA A 385 -0.38 -14.77 -25.09
CA ALA A 385 -0.99 -13.69 -24.31
C ALA A 385 -0.67 -12.26 -24.83
N GLY A 386 0.13 -12.12 -25.90
CA GLY A 386 0.44 -10.82 -26.48
C GLY A 386 1.55 -10.06 -25.76
N ASP A 387 1.40 -8.73 -25.66
CA ASP A 387 2.40 -7.84 -25.06
C ASP A 387 2.79 -8.27 -23.65
N ASN A 388 4.10 -8.22 -23.38
CA ASN A 388 4.66 -8.68 -22.10
C ASN A 388 6.04 -8.04 -21.85
N ASP A 389 6.58 -8.22 -20.66
CA ASP A 389 7.91 -7.77 -20.25
C ASP A 389 9.01 -8.84 -20.42
N GLY A 390 8.68 -9.97 -21.01
CA GLY A 390 9.55 -11.14 -21.13
C GLY A 390 9.21 -12.29 -20.18
N LEU A 391 8.48 -12.05 -19.08
CA LEU A 391 8.03 -13.07 -18.12
C LEU A 391 6.56 -12.97 -17.74
N VAL A 392 5.98 -11.77 -17.78
CA VAL A 392 4.61 -11.50 -17.32
C VAL A 392 3.82 -10.85 -18.46
N PRO A 393 2.62 -11.36 -18.79
CA PRO A 393 1.73 -10.69 -19.73
C PRO A 393 1.25 -9.34 -19.21
N LEU A 394 1.11 -8.34 -20.09
CA LEU A 394 0.62 -7.01 -19.74
C LEU A 394 -0.68 -7.05 -18.93
N GLU A 395 -1.67 -7.78 -19.42
CA GLU A 395 -2.99 -7.86 -18.77
C GLU A 395 -2.90 -8.48 -17.36
N SER A 396 -1.93 -9.37 -17.14
CA SER A 396 -1.72 -10.01 -15.85
C SER A 396 -1.13 -9.07 -14.80
N ALA A 397 -0.43 -8.02 -15.20
CA ALA A 397 0.19 -7.08 -14.27
C ALA A 397 -0.72 -5.91 -13.84
N ILE A 398 -1.90 -5.78 -14.42
CA ILE A 398 -2.85 -4.72 -14.08
C ILE A 398 -3.62 -5.09 -12.82
N TRP A 399 -3.46 -4.25 -11.75
CA TRP A 399 -4.14 -4.44 -10.48
C TRP A 399 -4.36 -3.12 -9.75
N GLY A 400 -5.50 -2.98 -9.04
CA GLY A 400 -5.81 -1.76 -8.31
C GLY A 400 -5.85 -0.52 -9.23
N GLU A 401 -5.15 0.54 -8.87
CA GLU A 401 -4.94 1.71 -9.71
C GLU A 401 -3.73 1.47 -10.63
N TYR A 402 -4.00 1.23 -11.90
CA TYR A 402 -2.96 1.04 -12.91
C TYR A 402 -2.32 2.39 -13.29
N LEU A 403 -1.02 2.53 -13.03
CA LEU A 403 -0.28 3.77 -13.24
C LEU A 403 0.34 3.89 -14.63
N GLY A 404 0.51 2.77 -15.34
CA GLY A 404 0.93 2.78 -16.74
C GLY A 404 2.04 1.80 -17.10
N LEU A 405 2.52 1.97 -18.34
CA LEU A 405 3.63 1.20 -18.91
C LEU A 405 4.96 1.92 -18.71
N ILE A 406 6.00 1.12 -18.48
CA ILE A 406 7.38 1.59 -18.55
C ILE A 406 8.12 0.85 -19.69
N PRO A 407 9.05 1.51 -20.39
CA PRO A 407 9.83 0.90 -21.48
C PRO A 407 11.00 0.09 -20.90
N ALA A 408 10.70 -1.08 -20.37
CA ALA A 408 11.64 -1.98 -19.72
C ALA A 408 11.17 -3.43 -19.86
N ASP A 409 12.09 -4.37 -19.99
CA ASP A 409 11.79 -5.77 -19.75
C ASP A 409 11.88 -6.08 -18.24
N HIS A 410 11.50 -7.28 -17.86
CA HIS A 410 11.35 -7.71 -16.45
C HIS A 410 12.64 -7.57 -15.61
N ILE A 411 13.82 -7.64 -16.24
CA ILE A 411 15.12 -7.48 -15.58
C ILE A 411 15.49 -6.00 -15.49
N ASP A 412 15.20 -5.24 -16.54
CA ASP A 412 15.46 -3.83 -16.64
C ASP A 412 14.59 -3.00 -15.68
N GLU A 413 13.38 -3.46 -15.39
CA GLU A 413 12.45 -2.82 -14.44
C GLU A 413 13.14 -2.39 -13.12
N ILE A 414 14.07 -3.19 -12.64
CA ILE A 414 14.80 -3.00 -11.38
C ILE A 414 16.30 -2.77 -11.56
N GLY A 415 16.78 -2.68 -12.80
CA GLY A 415 18.20 -2.54 -13.12
C GLY A 415 19.06 -3.72 -12.66
N GLN A 416 18.53 -4.93 -12.67
CA GLN A 416 19.16 -6.12 -12.07
C GLN A 416 20.56 -6.44 -12.64
N ILE A 417 20.81 -6.13 -13.91
CA ILE A 417 22.12 -6.33 -14.53
C ILE A 417 23.00 -5.08 -14.33
N SER A 418 23.46 -4.87 -13.10
CA SER A 418 24.39 -3.79 -12.75
C SER A 418 23.89 -2.38 -13.14
N GLY A 419 22.56 -2.19 -13.12
CA GLY A 419 21.91 -0.94 -13.49
C GLY A 419 21.82 -0.67 -14.99
N LEU A 420 22.18 -1.64 -15.82
CA LEU A 420 21.95 -1.55 -17.27
C LEU A 420 20.43 -1.69 -17.51
N THR A 421 19.90 -0.74 -18.27
CA THR A 421 18.50 -0.70 -18.68
C THR A 421 18.41 -0.23 -20.12
N GLY A 422 17.26 -0.38 -20.74
CA GLY A 422 16.98 0.17 -22.06
C GLY A 422 17.24 1.68 -22.14
N LEU A 423 17.48 2.21 -23.32
CA LEU A 423 17.88 3.61 -23.55
C LEU A 423 16.86 4.65 -23.05
N ASN A 424 15.59 4.26 -22.93
CA ASN A 424 14.46 5.14 -22.60
C ASN A 424 13.99 4.96 -21.15
N TYR A 425 14.69 4.18 -20.34
CA TYR A 425 14.30 3.90 -18.97
C TYR A 425 15.46 4.14 -17.99
N ASN A 426 15.13 4.68 -16.84
CA ASN A 426 16.04 4.86 -15.71
C ASN A 426 15.34 4.39 -14.43
N HIS A 427 15.67 3.18 -13.99
CA HIS A 427 15.02 2.56 -12.84
C HIS A 427 15.15 3.40 -11.56
N ASN A 428 16.33 4.00 -11.27
CA ASN A 428 16.47 4.84 -10.08
C ASN A 428 15.56 6.07 -10.13
N GLN A 429 15.40 6.70 -11.29
CA GLN A 429 14.44 7.81 -11.44
C GLN A 429 13.00 7.32 -11.24
N PHE A 430 12.65 6.15 -11.78
CA PHE A 430 11.34 5.53 -11.59
C PHE A 430 11.03 5.30 -10.11
N PHE A 431 11.97 4.75 -9.33
CA PHE A 431 11.78 4.56 -7.89
C PHE A 431 11.67 5.87 -7.11
N ARG A 432 12.43 6.92 -7.49
CA ARG A 432 12.28 8.26 -6.92
C ARG A 432 10.89 8.85 -7.17
N ASP A 433 10.37 8.69 -8.40
CA ASP A 433 9.07 9.24 -8.76
C ASP A 433 7.94 8.53 -8.02
N ASN A 434 8.06 7.20 -7.79
CA ASN A 434 7.13 6.45 -6.96
C ASN A 434 7.23 6.84 -5.48
N ALA A 435 8.42 7.07 -4.95
CA ALA A 435 8.60 7.56 -3.58
C ALA A 435 7.97 8.95 -3.39
N ARG A 436 8.10 9.85 -4.38
CA ARG A 436 7.43 11.14 -4.39
C ARG A 436 5.92 11.01 -4.47
N MET A 437 5.42 10.11 -5.33
CA MET A 437 3.99 9.83 -5.42
C MET A 437 3.43 9.38 -4.07
N LEU A 438 4.11 8.47 -3.36
CA LEU A 438 3.71 8.06 -2.01
C LEU A 438 3.69 9.24 -1.04
N ARG A 439 4.76 10.04 -1.02
CA ARG A 439 4.83 11.25 -0.18
C ARG A 439 3.68 12.22 -0.46
N ASP A 440 3.44 12.51 -1.74
CA ASP A 440 2.44 13.50 -2.16
C ASP A 440 1.00 13.03 -1.90
N ASN A 441 0.80 11.73 -1.73
CA ASN A 441 -0.47 11.10 -1.33
C ASN A 441 -0.52 10.73 0.17
N ALA A 442 0.42 11.22 0.97
CA ALA A 442 0.49 11.01 2.42
C ALA A 442 0.62 9.52 2.86
N PHE A 443 1.36 8.74 2.07
CA PHE A 443 1.76 7.37 2.39
C PHE A 443 3.19 7.23 2.90
#